data_aeea48f9783d258db3eab5ab7252449d
#
_entry.id   aeea48f9783d258db3eab5ab7252449d
#
_cell.length_a   1.000
_cell.length_b   1.000
_cell.length_c   1.000
_cell.angle_alpha   90.00
_cell.angle_beta   90.00
_cell.angle_gamma   90.00
#
_symmetry.space_group_name_H-M   'P 1'
#
loop_
_entity.id
_entity.type
_entity.pdbx_description
1 polymer ?
#
loop_
_entity_poly.entity_id
_entity_poly.type
_entity_poly.pdbx_seq_one_letter_code
_entity_poly.pdbx_strand_id
1 'polypeptide(L)'
;MLELDRRCDAADPDTLVLLTPHGIHVEGHFAVVVAGRMAGALDDTPNVALDVPVDRGLATATLAALHDAEIPAVGVSFGGNVPEDAVMPMDWGTLIPLWYLGGRRDPPRSVVVVAPARDRPLAEHIAAGAAIASAAHRSGVRVGLVASADQAHTYRSDGPYGLSPRAAELDERIIRAVGEGRLQSLVDLDPTLVEEAKPDSVWQLLMLAGATGETWRPEIISFEVPTYFGMLCAAYSQH
;
A
#
# COMPACT_ATOMS: atom_id res chain seq x y z
N MET A 1 -2.43 3.72 -14.48
CA MET A 1 -1.37 2.69 -14.24
C MET A 1 -0.20 2.76 -15.24
N LEU A 2 -0.39 2.83 -16.58
CA LEU A 2 0.73 2.89 -17.54
C LEU A 2 1.71 4.05 -17.33
N GLU A 3 1.21 5.22 -16.92
CA GLU A 3 2.08 6.37 -16.59
C GLU A 3 2.88 6.11 -15.29
N LEU A 4 2.29 5.46 -14.28
CA LEU A 4 3.01 5.05 -13.08
C LEU A 4 4.08 4.00 -13.39
N ASP A 5 3.79 3.05 -14.28
CA ASP A 5 4.75 2.06 -14.79
C ASP A 5 5.95 2.75 -15.44
N ARG A 6 5.72 3.68 -16.38
CA ARG A 6 6.77 4.46 -17.04
C ARG A 6 7.64 5.24 -16.03
N ARG A 7 7.02 5.86 -15.02
CA ARG A 7 7.75 6.60 -13.97
C ARG A 7 8.55 5.68 -13.07
N CYS A 8 7.97 4.54 -12.70
CA CYS A 8 8.64 3.52 -11.91
C CYS A 8 9.86 2.97 -12.65
N ASP A 9 9.73 2.70 -13.94
CA ASP A 9 10.86 2.24 -14.77
C ASP A 9 11.94 3.31 -14.92
N ALA A 10 11.57 4.58 -15.04
CA ALA A 10 12.53 5.68 -15.10
C ALA A 10 13.29 5.88 -13.77
N ALA A 11 12.63 5.65 -12.65
CA ALA A 11 13.26 5.71 -11.32
C ALA A 11 14.08 4.45 -10.99
N ASP A 12 13.79 3.35 -11.69
CA ASP A 12 14.47 2.04 -11.60
C ASP A 12 14.77 1.59 -10.16
N PRO A 13 13.77 1.44 -9.29
CA PRO A 13 13.99 0.94 -7.92
C PRO A 13 14.43 -0.53 -7.94
N ASP A 14 15.31 -0.89 -7.01
CA ASP A 14 15.76 -2.27 -6.82
C ASP A 14 14.66 -3.10 -6.10
N THR A 15 13.97 -2.47 -5.16
CA THR A 15 12.91 -3.07 -4.35
C THR A 15 11.69 -2.15 -4.28
N LEU A 16 10.49 -2.72 -4.32
CA LEU A 16 9.24 -2.01 -4.04
C LEU A 16 8.77 -2.33 -2.62
N VAL A 17 8.52 -1.30 -1.82
CA VAL A 17 7.75 -1.43 -0.58
C VAL A 17 6.30 -1.13 -0.90
N LEU A 18 5.42 -2.11 -0.72
CA LEU A 18 4.01 -2.02 -1.05
C LEU A 18 3.17 -2.06 0.22
N LEU A 19 2.41 -1.01 0.45
CA LEU A 19 1.42 -0.91 1.51
C LEU A 19 0.10 -1.43 0.94
N THR A 20 -0.34 -2.64 1.36
CA THR A 20 -1.55 -3.27 0.81
C THR A 20 -2.78 -2.95 1.66
N PRO A 21 -3.97 -2.76 1.05
CA PRO A 21 -5.23 -2.67 1.80
C PRO A 21 -5.66 -4.02 2.39
N HIS A 22 -5.09 -5.10 1.90
CA HIS A 22 -5.46 -6.48 2.24
C HIS A 22 -4.30 -7.25 2.89
N GLY A 23 -4.06 -8.48 2.49
CA GLY A 23 -3.00 -9.32 3.04
C GLY A 23 -3.43 -10.04 4.32
N ILE A 24 -2.49 -10.32 5.21
CA ILE A 24 -2.79 -10.94 6.50
C ILE A 24 -3.12 -9.85 7.51
N HIS A 25 -4.34 -9.88 8.02
CA HIS A 25 -4.73 -9.08 9.17
C HIS A 25 -4.30 -9.77 10.47
N VAL A 26 -3.55 -9.06 11.31
CA VAL A 26 -3.18 -9.48 12.65
C VAL A 26 -3.67 -8.40 13.62
N GLU A 27 -4.61 -8.77 14.49
CA GLU A 27 -5.23 -7.83 15.43
C GLU A 27 -4.16 -7.05 16.21
N GLY A 28 -4.27 -5.74 16.21
CA GLY A 28 -3.37 -4.82 16.91
C GLY A 28 -1.96 -4.68 16.33
N HIS A 29 -1.64 -5.32 15.19
CA HIS A 29 -0.27 -5.34 14.66
C HIS A 29 -0.23 -5.02 13.17
N PHE A 30 0.78 -4.26 12.78
CA PHE A 30 1.19 -4.18 11.37
C PHE A 30 1.82 -5.50 10.96
N ALA A 31 1.46 -6.04 9.79
CA ALA A 31 1.99 -7.30 9.30
C ALA A 31 2.99 -7.06 8.17
N VAL A 32 4.23 -7.53 8.34
CA VAL A 32 5.29 -7.44 7.33
C VAL A 32 5.57 -8.84 6.79
N VAL A 33 5.49 -9.01 5.47
CA VAL A 33 5.78 -10.31 4.84
C VAL A 33 7.28 -10.60 4.93
N VAL A 34 7.63 -11.75 5.54
CA VAL A 34 9.01 -12.24 5.68
C VAL A 34 9.25 -13.57 4.97
N ALA A 35 8.31 -14.04 4.16
CA ALA A 35 8.47 -15.19 3.29
C ALA A 35 9.61 -15.00 2.29
N GLY A 36 10.10 -16.07 1.66
CA GLY A 36 11.11 -15.95 0.62
C GLY A 36 10.58 -15.38 -0.69
N ARG A 37 9.30 -15.63 -0.99
CA ARG A 37 8.64 -15.23 -2.24
C ARG A 37 7.18 -14.87 -1.99
N MET A 38 6.60 -14.16 -2.94
CA MET A 38 5.16 -13.98 -3.04
C MET A 38 4.69 -14.43 -4.42
N ALA A 39 3.57 -15.16 -4.47
CA ALA A 39 2.98 -15.59 -5.73
C ALA A 39 1.46 -15.48 -5.71
N GLY A 40 0.86 -15.21 -6.88
CA GLY A 40 -0.58 -15.13 -7.02
C GLY A 40 -1.01 -14.97 -8.47
N ALA A 41 -2.30 -15.20 -8.71
CA ALA A 41 -2.97 -14.99 -9.99
C ALA A 41 -4.38 -14.44 -9.76
N LEU A 42 -4.94 -13.74 -10.75
CA LEU A 42 -6.36 -13.35 -10.72
C LEU A 42 -7.22 -14.54 -11.16
N ASP A 43 -8.27 -14.84 -10.39
CA ASP A 43 -9.16 -15.99 -10.63
C ASP A 43 -9.80 -15.95 -12.02
N ASP A 44 -10.33 -14.79 -12.42
CA ASP A 44 -11.01 -14.58 -13.70
C ASP A 44 -10.05 -14.29 -14.86
N THR A 45 -8.77 -14.09 -14.59
CA THR A 45 -7.76 -13.74 -15.59
C THR A 45 -6.41 -14.40 -15.21
N PRO A 46 -6.31 -15.73 -15.35
CA PRO A 46 -5.14 -16.49 -14.85
C PRO A 46 -3.83 -16.13 -15.57
N ASN A 47 -3.88 -15.44 -16.70
CA ASN A 47 -2.68 -14.88 -17.33
C ASN A 47 -2.10 -13.68 -16.57
N VAL A 48 -2.86 -13.10 -15.66
CA VAL A 48 -2.35 -12.08 -14.71
C VAL A 48 -1.87 -12.82 -13.48
N ALA A 49 -0.64 -13.31 -13.54
CA ALA A 49 0.00 -14.06 -12.47
C ALA A 49 1.43 -13.55 -12.26
N LEU A 50 1.86 -13.51 -11.00
CA LEU A 50 3.21 -13.13 -10.61
C LEU A 50 3.80 -14.13 -9.64
N ASP A 51 5.13 -14.20 -9.66
CA ASP A 51 5.94 -14.88 -8.67
C ASP A 51 7.22 -14.05 -8.50
N VAL A 52 7.31 -13.33 -7.37
CA VAL A 52 8.38 -12.35 -7.12
C VAL A 52 9.13 -12.65 -5.81
N PRO A 53 10.43 -12.34 -5.74
CA PRO A 53 11.19 -12.50 -4.50
C PRO A 53 10.78 -11.43 -3.47
N VAL A 54 10.82 -11.79 -2.20
CA VAL A 54 10.73 -10.84 -1.08
C VAL A 54 12.14 -10.36 -0.74
N ASP A 55 12.33 -9.04 -0.61
CA ASP A 55 13.55 -8.49 -0.02
C ASP A 55 13.50 -8.69 1.50
N ARG A 56 13.94 -9.86 1.95
CA ARG A 56 13.90 -10.26 3.36
C ARG A 56 14.81 -9.40 4.23
N GLY A 57 15.91 -8.89 3.66
CA GLY A 57 16.79 -7.96 4.36
C GLY A 57 16.05 -6.67 4.72
N LEU A 58 15.41 -6.04 3.75
CA LEU A 58 14.61 -4.85 3.97
C LEU A 58 13.35 -5.13 4.80
N ALA A 59 12.69 -6.29 4.62
CA ALA A 59 11.54 -6.68 5.44
C ALA A 59 11.90 -6.80 6.93
N THR A 60 13.04 -7.43 7.24
CA THR A 60 13.55 -7.54 8.61
C THR A 60 13.95 -6.17 9.18
N ALA A 61 14.61 -5.34 8.37
CA ALA A 61 14.94 -3.97 8.77
C ALA A 61 13.69 -3.10 9.02
N THR A 62 12.63 -3.31 8.23
CA THR A 62 11.33 -2.66 8.41
C THR A 62 10.69 -3.07 9.74
N LEU A 63 10.66 -4.37 10.05
CA LEU A 63 10.18 -4.86 11.36
C LEU A 63 10.96 -4.25 12.53
N ALA A 64 12.29 -4.25 12.45
CA ALA A 64 13.12 -3.66 13.48
C ALA A 64 12.82 -2.16 13.66
N ALA A 65 12.68 -1.41 12.56
CA ALA A 65 12.36 0.01 12.61
C ALA A 65 10.97 0.31 13.21
N LEU A 66 9.98 -0.54 12.96
CA LEU A 66 8.66 -0.43 13.58
C LEU A 66 8.76 -0.68 15.09
N HIS A 67 9.49 -1.71 15.51
CA HIS A 67 9.69 -2.02 16.93
C HIS A 67 10.49 -0.92 17.64
N ASP A 68 11.54 -0.38 17.01
CA ASP A 68 12.32 0.73 17.56
C ASP A 68 11.48 2.00 17.76
N ALA A 69 10.43 2.17 16.95
CA ALA A 69 9.43 3.23 17.06
C ALA A 69 8.27 2.88 18.00
N GLU A 70 8.36 1.78 18.76
CA GLU A 70 7.34 1.26 19.66
C GLU A 70 5.99 0.96 18.97
N ILE A 71 6.02 0.65 17.66
CA ILE A 71 4.84 0.31 16.85
C ILE A 71 4.70 -1.21 16.83
N PRO A 72 3.55 -1.75 17.27
CA PRO A 72 3.29 -3.19 17.23
C PRO A 72 3.33 -3.74 15.81
N ALA A 73 4.26 -4.63 15.51
CA ALA A 73 4.41 -5.25 14.21
C ALA A 73 4.84 -6.71 14.33
N VAL A 74 4.44 -7.52 13.36
CA VAL A 74 4.82 -8.95 13.28
C VAL A 74 5.27 -9.31 11.88
N GLY A 75 6.24 -10.23 11.80
CA GLY A 75 6.63 -10.87 10.57
C GLY A 75 5.67 -12.02 10.25
N VAL A 76 5.16 -12.07 9.02
CA VAL A 76 4.22 -13.08 8.57
C VAL A 76 4.77 -13.87 7.39
N SER A 77 4.51 -15.18 7.39
CA SER A 77 4.81 -16.11 6.29
C SER A 77 3.74 -17.19 6.23
N PHE A 78 3.71 -17.96 5.14
CA PHE A 78 2.71 -19.00 4.94
C PHE A 78 3.32 -20.27 4.35
N GLY A 79 2.87 -21.43 4.83
CA GLY A 79 3.11 -22.72 4.18
C GLY A 79 4.38 -23.45 4.58
N GLY A 80 5.17 -22.96 5.51
CA GLY A 80 6.40 -23.66 5.94
C GLY A 80 6.93 -23.21 7.29
N ASN A 81 7.78 -24.04 7.90
CA ASN A 81 8.46 -23.71 9.16
C ASN A 81 9.72 -22.85 8.95
N VAL A 82 10.18 -22.75 7.71
CA VAL A 82 11.36 -21.97 7.31
C VAL A 82 10.86 -20.83 6.43
N PRO A 83 10.85 -19.58 6.92
CA PRO A 83 10.33 -18.45 6.15
C PRO A 83 11.02 -18.23 4.80
N GLU A 84 12.31 -18.58 4.67
CA GLU A 84 13.08 -18.49 3.44
C GLU A 84 12.47 -19.31 2.29
N ASP A 85 11.90 -20.47 2.61
CA ASP A 85 11.33 -21.40 1.63
C ASP A 85 9.82 -21.18 1.45
N ALA A 86 9.22 -20.32 2.28
CA ALA A 86 7.80 -20.05 2.23
C ALA A 86 7.41 -19.17 1.03
N VAL A 87 6.25 -19.48 0.47
CA VAL A 87 5.61 -18.66 -0.59
C VAL A 87 4.33 -18.05 -0.04
N MET A 88 4.32 -16.74 0.11
CA MET A 88 3.16 -15.99 0.58
C MET A 88 2.19 -15.75 -0.59
N PRO A 89 0.91 -16.10 -0.47
CA PRO A 89 -0.07 -15.77 -1.50
C PRO A 89 -0.23 -14.25 -1.64
N MET A 90 -0.35 -13.78 -2.89
CA MET A 90 -0.68 -12.39 -3.19
C MET A 90 -2.19 -12.19 -3.19
N ASP A 91 -2.63 -11.16 -2.49
CA ASP A 91 -3.94 -10.58 -2.69
C ASP A 91 -3.92 -9.68 -3.95
N TRP A 92 -5.12 -9.30 -4.44
CA TRP A 92 -5.25 -8.45 -5.63
C TRP A 92 -4.72 -7.03 -5.41
N GLY A 93 -4.79 -6.49 -4.18
CA GLY A 93 -4.19 -5.20 -3.83
C GLY A 93 -2.66 -5.22 -3.87
N THR A 94 -2.05 -6.40 -3.79
CA THR A 94 -0.61 -6.61 -4.01
C THR A 94 -0.30 -6.93 -5.47
N LEU A 95 -1.05 -7.87 -6.05
CA LEU A 95 -0.80 -8.38 -7.39
C LEU A 95 -0.96 -7.29 -8.48
N ILE A 96 -2.05 -6.54 -8.45
CA ILE A 96 -2.37 -5.57 -9.51
C ILE A 96 -1.32 -4.45 -9.61
N PRO A 97 -0.94 -3.76 -8.52
CA PRO A 97 0.14 -2.77 -8.61
C PRO A 97 1.45 -3.37 -9.08
N LEU A 98 1.86 -4.52 -8.55
CA LEU A 98 3.12 -5.17 -8.94
C LEU A 98 3.11 -5.62 -10.40
N TRP A 99 1.96 -6.03 -10.94
CA TRP A 99 1.82 -6.38 -12.36
C TRP A 99 2.27 -5.25 -13.29
N TYR A 100 2.00 -4.00 -12.91
CA TYR A 100 2.45 -2.82 -13.66
C TYR A 100 3.85 -2.36 -13.23
N LEU A 101 4.18 -2.39 -11.95
CA LEU A 101 5.36 -1.70 -11.40
C LEU A 101 6.61 -2.60 -11.30
N GLY A 102 6.76 -3.55 -12.20
CA GLY A 102 8.00 -4.31 -12.36
C GLY A 102 7.96 -5.77 -11.92
N GLY A 103 6.79 -6.30 -11.52
CA GLY A 103 6.63 -7.73 -11.23
C GLY A 103 6.77 -8.63 -12.47
N ARG A 104 6.55 -8.08 -13.67
CA ARG A 104 6.70 -8.78 -14.96
C ARG A 104 8.10 -8.68 -15.59
N ARG A 105 9.02 -7.99 -14.95
CA ARG A 105 10.41 -7.89 -15.43
C ARG A 105 11.11 -9.25 -15.34
N ASP A 106 12.20 -9.41 -16.04
CA ASP A 106 13.08 -10.56 -15.95
C ASP A 106 14.51 -10.08 -15.65
N PRO A 107 15.01 -10.28 -14.43
CA PRO A 107 14.30 -10.78 -13.24
C PRO A 107 13.26 -9.79 -12.70
N PRO A 108 12.22 -10.28 -11.99
CA PRO A 108 11.23 -9.41 -11.36
C PRO A 108 11.85 -8.60 -10.22
N ARG A 109 11.31 -7.40 -9.96
CA ARG A 109 11.73 -6.60 -8.81
C ARG A 109 11.39 -7.31 -7.50
N SER A 110 12.26 -7.18 -6.51
CA SER A 110 11.98 -7.64 -5.16
C SER A 110 10.89 -6.78 -4.51
N VAL A 111 10.18 -7.35 -3.53
CA VAL A 111 9.10 -6.64 -2.84
C VAL A 111 9.20 -6.80 -1.33
N VAL A 112 8.78 -5.78 -0.58
CA VAL A 112 8.39 -5.86 0.83
C VAL A 112 6.92 -5.45 0.91
N VAL A 113 6.07 -6.31 1.46
CA VAL A 113 4.63 -6.02 1.62
C VAL A 113 4.31 -5.79 3.08
N VAL A 114 3.61 -4.69 3.35
CA VAL A 114 3.17 -4.30 4.69
C VAL A 114 1.66 -4.10 4.67
N ALA A 115 0.95 -4.84 5.53
CA ALA A 115 -0.47 -4.64 5.78
C ALA A 115 -0.66 -3.76 7.03
N PRO A 116 -1.58 -2.77 7.00
CA PRO A 116 -1.85 -1.89 8.12
C PRO A 116 -2.59 -2.60 9.25
N ALA A 117 -2.45 -2.08 10.47
CA ALA A 117 -3.25 -2.48 11.63
C ALA A 117 -4.49 -1.56 11.71
N ARG A 118 -5.59 -1.92 11.02
CA ARG A 118 -6.78 -1.06 10.85
C ARG A 118 -7.51 -0.75 12.17
N ASP A 119 -7.30 -1.56 13.19
CA ASP A 119 -7.85 -1.44 14.54
C ASP A 119 -6.98 -0.55 15.45
N ARG A 120 -5.85 -0.04 14.96
CA ARG A 120 -4.97 0.90 15.66
C ARG A 120 -5.32 2.36 15.33
N PRO A 121 -4.97 3.31 16.21
CA PRO A 121 -5.17 4.73 15.95
C PRO A 121 -4.56 5.20 14.61
N LEU A 122 -5.27 6.05 13.88
CA LEU A 122 -4.82 6.55 12.57
C LEU A 122 -3.45 7.23 12.63
N ALA A 123 -3.13 7.94 13.72
CA ALA A 123 -1.84 8.60 13.90
C ALA A 123 -0.65 7.61 13.91
N GLU A 124 -0.86 6.38 14.37
CA GLU A 124 0.19 5.36 14.36
C GLU A 124 0.58 4.92 12.95
N HIS A 125 -0.31 5.04 11.98
CA HIS A 125 0.00 4.75 10.58
C HIS A 125 0.98 5.78 10.00
N ILE A 126 0.88 7.05 10.41
CA ILE A 126 1.88 8.07 10.04
C ILE A 126 3.24 7.69 10.62
N ALA A 127 3.29 7.33 11.90
CA ALA A 127 4.53 6.90 12.54
C ALA A 127 5.11 5.62 11.90
N ALA A 128 4.25 4.66 11.54
CA ALA A 128 4.65 3.44 10.83
C ALA A 128 5.27 3.77 9.46
N GLY A 129 4.66 4.67 8.70
CA GLY A 129 5.21 5.13 7.43
C GLY A 129 6.59 5.76 7.57
N ALA A 130 6.79 6.61 8.58
CA ALA A 130 8.10 7.22 8.86
C ALA A 130 9.16 6.17 9.22
N ALA A 131 8.79 5.16 10.03
CA ALA A 131 9.68 4.05 10.38
C ALA A 131 10.08 3.21 9.15
N ILE A 132 9.12 2.90 8.27
CA ILE A 132 9.35 2.19 7.00
C ILE A 132 10.32 2.99 6.10
N ALA A 133 10.08 4.29 5.92
CA ALA A 133 10.95 5.15 5.13
C ALA A 133 12.37 5.22 5.71
N SER A 134 12.49 5.27 7.03
CA SER A 134 13.78 5.25 7.73
C SER A 134 14.54 3.93 7.49
N ALA A 135 13.85 2.78 7.52
CA ALA A 135 14.44 1.49 7.17
C ALA A 135 14.91 1.46 5.71
N ALA A 136 14.06 1.90 4.78
CA ALA A 136 14.39 2.00 3.36
C ALA A 136 15.62 2.89 3.11
N HIS A 137 15.67 4.06 3.75
CA HIS A 137 16.81 4.97 3.60
C HIS A 137 18.13 4.36 4.11
N ARG A 138 18.09 3.61 5.23
CA ARG A 138 19.28 2.96 5.80
C ARG A 138 19.70 1.69 5.07
N SER A 139 18.85 1.10 4.23
CA SER A 139 19.13 -0.16 3.53
C SER A 139 20.23 -0.04 2.47
N GLY A 140 20.44 1.16 1.92
CA GLY A 140 21.37 1.40 0.83
C GLY A 140 20.87 0.93 -0.55
N VAL A 141 19.64 0.39 -0.66
CA VAL A 141 19.00 0.05 -1.93
C VAL A 141 18.06 1.16 -2.39
N ARG A 142 17.83 1.26 -3.70
CA ARG A 142 16.84 2.20 -4.25
C ARG A 142 15.45 1.60 -4.04
N VAL A 143 14.64 2.26 -3.23
CA VAL A 143 13.31 1.79 -2.85
C VAL A 143 12.24 2.65 -3.50
N GLY A 144 11.30 2.00 -4.19
CA GLY A 144 10.02 2.62 -4.58
C GLY A 144 8.96 2.30 -3.55
N LEU A 145 8.21 3.32 -3.07
CA LEU A 145 7.10 3.12 -2.15
C LEU A 145 5.77 3.18 -2.91
N VAL A 146 4.92 2.19 -2.71
CA VAL A 146 3.60 2.08 -3.33
C VAL A 146 2.53 1.98 -2.25
N ALA A 147 1.60 2.94 -2.21
CA ALA A 147 0.37 2.81 -1.45
C ALA A 147 -0.72 2.26 -2.37
N SER A 148 -1.00 0.97 -2.25
CA SER A 148 -2.14 0.34 -2.92
C SER A 148 -3.41 0.69 -2.17
N ALA A 149 -4.37 1.32 -2.84
CA ALA A 149 -5.51 1.94 -2.18
C ALA A 149 -6.69 2.06 -3.13
N ASP A 150 -7.85 1.63 -2.65
CA ASP A 150 -9.14 1.89 -3.28
C ASP A 150 -9.88 2.93 -2.45
N GLN A 151 -10.55 3.88 -3.12
CA GLN A 151 -11.24 4.96 -2.42
C GLN A 151 -12.61 4.48 -1.91
N ALA A 152 -13.59 5.37 -1.78
CA ALA A 152 -14.91 5.00 -1.29
C ALA A 152 -15.57 3.87 -2.11
N HIS A 153 -16.26 2.93 -1.45
CA HIS A 153 -16.85 1.73 -2.06
C HIS A 153 -18.39 1.78 -2.15
N THR A 154 -19.00 2.90 -1.86
CA THR A 154 -20.47 3.00 -1.78
C THR A 154 -21.08 3.87 -2.88
N TYR A 155 -20.60 3.72 -4.13
CA TYR A 155 -21.08 4.48 -5.28
C TYR A 155 -22.30 3.87 -5.98
N ARG A 156 -22.67 2.63 -5.69
CA ARG A 156 -23.73 1.92 -6.44
C ARG A 156 -24.69 1.20 -5.51
N SER A 157 -25.99 1.34 -5.75
CA SER A 157 -27.02 0.65 -4.96
C SER A 157 -27.03 -0.87 -5.18
N ASP A 158 -26.53 -1.32 -6.32
CA ASP A 158 -26.36 -2.74 -6.69
C ASP A 158 -24.93 -3.27 -6.40
N GLY A 159 -24.08 -2.45 -5.80
CA GLY A 159 -22.75 -2.85 -5.33
C GLY A 159 -22.78 -3.57 -3.98
N PRO A 160 -21.67 -4.19 -3.56
CA PRO A 160 -21.60 -5.01 -2.35
C PRO A 160 -21.85 -4.23 -1.06
N TYR A 161 -21.64 -2.90 -1.06
CA TYR A 161 -21.79 -2.03 0.10
C TYR A 161 -22.94 -1.03 -0.02
N GLY A 162 -23.72 -1.10 -1.13
CA GLY A 162 -24.83 -0.19 -1.41
C GLY A 162 -24.40 1.20 -1.84
N LEU A 163 -25.35 2.14 -1.81
CA LEU A 163 -25.13 3.55 -2.20
C LEU A 163 -25.14 4.46 -0.97
N SER A 164 -24.09 5.24 -0.82
CA SER A 164 -24.05 6.36 0.14
C SER A 164 -23.59 7.65 -0.54
N PRO A 165 -24.25 8.80 -0.30
CA PRO A 165 -23.77 10.10 -0.79
C PRO A 165 -22.43 10.51 -0.18
N ARG A 166 -22.02 9.86 0.92
CA ARG A 166 -20.74 10.09 1.60
C ARG A 166 -19.54 9.58 0.79
N ALA A 167 -19.75 8.70 -0.21
CA ALA A 167 -18.68 8.22 -1.08
C ALA A 167 -17.96 9.38 -1.78
N ALA A 168 -18.70 10.23 -2.47
CA ALA A 168 -18.14 11.39 -3.17
C ALA A 168 -17.48 12.38 -2.20
N GLU A 169 -18.07 12.62 -1.04
CA GLU A 169 -17.50 13.52 0.00
C GLU A 169 -16.13 13.02 0.47
N LEU A 170 -16.00 11.72 0.75
CA LEU A 170 -14.73 11.14 1.16
C LEU A 170 -13.68 11.28 0.06
N ASP A 171 -14.02 10.89 -1.15
CA ASP A 171 -13.09 10.93 -2.28
C ASP A 171 -12.62 12.35 -2.61
N GLU A 172 -13.50 13.35 -2.54
CA GLU A 172 -13.12 14.75 -2.66
C GLU A 172 -12.11 15.20 -1.59
N ARG A 173 -12.28 14.74 -0.33
CA ARG A 173 -11.32 15.04 0.74
C ARG A 173 -9.98 14.37 0.49
N ILE A 174 -9.97 13.11 0.06
CA ILE A 174 -8.74 12.38 -0.27
C ILE A 174 -8.02 13.03 -1.47
N ILE A 175 -8.73 13.30 -2.56
CA ILE A 175 -8.18 13.95 -3.76
C ILE A 175 -7.55 15.29 -3.39
N ARG A 176 -8.23 16.09 -2.56
CA ARG A 176 -7.70 17.37 -2.08
C ARG A 176 -6.45 17.18 -1.23
N ALA A 177 -6.47 16.26 -0.27
CA ALA A 177 -5.32 15.97 0.60
C ALA A 177 -4.11 15.51 -0.21
N VAL A 178 -4.32 14.64 -1.22
CA VAL A 178 -3.27 14.22 -2.15
C VAL A 178 -2.77 15.42 -2.96
N GLY A 179 -3.64 16.14 -3.65
CA GLY A 179 -3.26 17.23 -4.56
C GLY A 179 -2.54 18.39 -3.87
N GLU A 180 -2.84 18.64 -2.59
CA GLU A 180 -2.23 19.68 -1.77
C GLU A 180 -0.99 19.21 -0.99
N GLY A 181 -0.63 17.92 -1.09
CA GLY A 181 0.49 17.33 -0.34
C GLY A 181 0.26 17.29 1.17
N ARG A 182 -1.00 17.19 1.60
CA ARG A 182 -1.41 17.24 3.01
C ARG A 182 -2.08 15.93 3.47
N LEU A 183 -1.54 14.79 3.06
CA LEU A 183 -2.08 13.47 3.43
C LEU A 183 -2.26 13.28 4.93
N GLN A 184 -1.40 13.90 5.76
CA GLN A 184 -1.50 13.83 7.22
C GLN A 184 -2.84 14.37 7.75
N SER A 185 -3.52 15.26 7.00
CA SER A 185 -4.85 15.78 7.40
C SER A 185 -5.96 14.72 7.40
N LEU A 186 -5.72 13.56 6.76
CA LEU A 186 -6.66 12.44 6.78
C LEU A 186 -6.78 11.78 8.16
N VAL A 187 -5.88 12.10 9.12
CA VAL A 187 -6.00 11.63 10.51
C VAL A 187 -7.26 12.20 11.20
N ASP A 188 -7.74 13.36 10.73
CA ASP A 188 -8.90 14.06 11.28
C ASP A 188 -10.23 13.72 10.55
N LEU A 189 -10.23 12.68 9.71
CA LEU A 189 -11.47 12.24 9.06
C LEU A 189 -12.51 11.83 10.11
N ASP A 190 -13.75 12.27 9.89
CA ASP A 190 -14.89 11.84 10.68
C ASP A 190 -15.04 10.30 10.59
N PRO A 191 -14.99 9.57 11.71
CA PRO A 191 -15.16 8.11 11.69
C PRO A 191 -16.47 7.66 11.02
N THR A 192 -17.55 8.45 11.14
CA THR A 192 -18.83 8.17 10.49
C THR A 192 -18.72 8.26 8.97
N LEU A 193 -17.94 9.24 8.45
CA LEU A 193 -17.68 9.35 7.03
C LEU A 193 -16.94 8.12 6.51
N VAL A 194 -15.91 7.67 7.22
CA VAL A 194 -15.13 6.48 6.86
C VAL A 194 -16.02 5.23 6.88
N GLU A 195 -16.84 5.08 7.93
CA GLU A 195 -17.75 3.95 8.08
C GLU A 195 -18.81 3.89 6.98
N GLU A 196 -19.37 5.02 6.56
CA GLU A 196 -20.41 5.08 5.54
C GLU A 196 -19.87 4.99 4.11
N ALA A 197 -18.67 5.51 3.86
CA ALA A 197 -18.04 5.48 2.54
C ALA A 197 -17.25 4.19 2.26
N LYS A 198 -16.85 3.43 3.32
CA LYS A 198 -16.15 2.14 3.22
C LYS A 198 -14.88 2.18 2.37
N PRO A 199 -13.91 3.08 2.63
CA PRO A 199 -12.66 3.10 1.87
C PRO A 199 -11.70 1.98 2.28
N ASP A 200 -10.87 1.56 1.34
CA ASP A 200 -9.69 0.71 1.57
C ASP A 200 -8.38 1.49 1.30
N SER A 201 -8.30 2.74 1.76
CA SER A 201 -7.21 3.67 1.42
C SER A 201 -6.61 4.44 2.60
N VAL A 202 -7.42 4.83 3.58
CA VAL A 202 -7.03 5.81 4.61
C VAL A 202 -5.74 5.42 5.33
N TRP A 203 -5.62 4.17 5.73
CA TRP A 203 -4.46 3.64 6.47
C TRP A 203 -3.17 3.69 5.65
N GLN A 204 -3.19 3.24 4.40
CA GLN A 204 -2.05 3.25 3.49
C GLN A 204 -1.65 4.68 3.10
N LEU A 205 -2.62 5.58 2.91
CA LEU A 205 -2.36 6.98 2.63
C LEU A 205 -1.73 7.71 3.83
N LEU A 206 -2.12 7.36 5.05
CA LEU A 206 -1.47 7.88 6.25
C LEU A 206 -0.04 7.32 6.42
N MET A 207 0.19 6.05 6.10
CA MET A 207 1.55 5.49 6.04
C MET A 207 2.39 6.20 4.96
N LEU A 208 1.80 6.48 3.79
CA LEU A 208 2.46 7.26 2.74
C LEU A 208 2.79 8.68 3.23
N ALA A 209 1.88 9.33 3.97
CA ALA A 209 2.12 10.65 4.58
C ALA A 209 3.35 10.65 5.48
N GLY A 210 3.47 9.64 6.34
CA GLY A 210 4.64 9.49 7.23
C GLY A 210 5.93 9.23 6.48
N ALA A 211 5.86 8.48 5.39
CA ALA A 211 7.03 8.13 4.60
C ALA A 211 7.54 9.28 3.72
N THR A 212 6.65 10.09 3.16
CA THR A 212 7.02 11.19 2.26
C THR A 212 7.33 12.49 3.01
N GLY A 213 6.72 12.71 4.17
CA GLY A 213 6.83 13.97 4.89
C GLY A 213 6.43 15.16 4.01
N GLU A 214 7.13 16.29 4.17
CA GLU A 214 6.86 17.53 3.42
C GLU A 214 7.76 17.74 2.19
N THR A 215 8.68 16.82 1.94
CA THR A 215 9.72 16.99 0.89
C THR A 215 9.30 16.44 -0.47
N TRP A 216 8.27 15.62 -0.52
CA TRP A 216 7.75 15.04 -1.74
C TRP A 216 6.57 15.82 -2.30
N ARG A 217 6.56 15.99 -3.63
CA ARG A 217 5.49 16.70 -4.34
C ARG A 217 4.56 15.71 -5.03
N PRO A 218 3.26 15.77 -4.74
CA PRO A 218 2.26 14.96 -5.41
C PRO A 218 1.91 15.49 -6.79
N GLU A 219 1.56 14.58 -7.69
CA GLU A 219 0.88 14.85 -8.94
C GLU A 219 -0.24 13.84 -9.11
N ILE A 220 -1.47 14.32 -9.19
CA ILE A 220 -2.63 13.48 -9.50
C ILE A 220 -2.63 13.21 -11.01
N ILE A 221 -2.63 11.93 -11.37
CA ILE A 221 -2.64 11.47 -12.77
C ILE A 221 -4.08 11.26 -13.24
N SER A 222 -4.90 10.57 -12.43
CA SER A 222 -6.31 10.34 -12.74
C SER A 222 -7.10 10.00 -11.48
N PHE A 223 -8.41 10.27 -11.56
CA PHE A 223 -9.41 9.73 -10.64
C PHE A 223 -10.62 9.30 -11.46
N GLU A 224 -11.10 8.09 -11.23
CA GLU A 224 -12.27 7.51 -11.91
C GLU A 224 -13.06 6.63 -10.93
N VAL A 225 -14.35 6.42 -11.24
CA VAL A 225 -15.23 5.49 -10.53
C VAL A 225 -15.71 4.45 -11.54
N PRO A 226 -14.85 3.46 -11.88
CA PRO A 226 -15.16 2.52 -12.97
C PRO A 226 -16.29 1.53 -12.63
N THR A 227 -16.48 1.25 -11.33
CA THR A 227 -17.48 0.30 -10.84
C THR A 227 -18.23 0.88 -9.64
N TYR A 228 -18.09 0.29 -8.46
CA TYR A 228 -18.71 0.73 -7.21
C TYR A 228 -17.73 1.45 -6.27
N PHE A 229 -16.47 1.60 -6.67
CA PHE A 229 -15.42 2.23 -5.88
C PHE A 229 -14.58 3.23 -6.69
N GLY A 230 -14.01 4.20 -5.98
CA GLY A 230 -13.12 5.20 -6.56
C GLY A 230 -11.70 4.68 -6.76
N MET A 231 -11.07 5.06 -7.87
CA MET A 231 -9.70 4.74 -8.23
C MET A 231 -8.89 6.00 -8.46
N LEU A 232 -7.89 6.24 -7.62
CA LEU A 232 -6.99 7.38 -7.72
C LEU A 232 -5.58 6.92 -8.11
N CYS A 233 -5.02 7.49 -9.18
CA CYS A 233 -3.62 7.34 -9.53
C CYS A 233 -2.89 8.66 -9.25
N ALA A 234 -1.85 8.62 -8.43
CA ALA A 234 -1.00 9.76 -8.13
C ALA A 234 0.47 9.32 -8.05
N ALA A 235 1.39 10.22 -8.36
CA ALA A 235 2.83 10.02 -8.21
C ALA A 235 3.41 11.08 -7.29
N TYR A 236 4.46 10.72 -6.56
CA TYR A 236 5.22 11.62 -5.71
C TYR A 236 6.66 11.66 -6.19
N SER A 237 7.26 12.85 -6.23
CA SER A 237 8.67 13.04 -6.62
C SER A 237 9.36 13.99 -5.65
N GLN A 238 10.66 13.79 -5.45
CA GLN A 238 11.52 14.75 -4.76
C GLN A 238 11.99 15.83 -5.76
N HIS A 239 12.18 17.04 -5.25
CA HIS A 239 12.83 18.13 -6.01
C HIS A 239 14.33 18.09 -5.85
#